data_d6ab174cf5086aac77e9e4bf21064cfc
#
_entry.id   d6ab174cf5086aac77e9e4bf21064cfc
#
_cell.length_a   1.000
_cell.length_b   1.000
_cell.length_c   1.000
_cell.angle_alpha   90.00
_cell.angle_beta   90.00
_cell.angle_gamma   90.00
#
_symmetry.space_group_name_H-M   'P 1'
#
loop_
_entity.id
_entity.type
_entity.pdbx_description
1 polymer ?
#
loop_
_entity_poly.entity_id
_entity_poly.type
_entity_poly.pdbx_seq_one_letter_code
_entity_poly.pdbx_strand_id
1 'polypeptide(L)'
;MLALITGASKGIGQATAKKFLECGHDVIGIDLLSSSIKHPNYTHYIADVSKKNTLPNIKDVEIIFNNAGKQNNHDIANNLVGSMNITEKYAFQDKIKAVLFNASASARSGFEFPEYVASKAGLVGYMKNVAVRLAEFGATANSISLGGVLTESNSPVMEDEESWNQIMDATPLKKWATLSEVAEWVYFLTVTNKSASGQDILIDNGEFNLNSTFVWPKR
;
A
#
# COMPACT_ATOMS: atom_id res chain seq x y z
N MET A 1 14.80 -11.03 7.00
CA MET A 1 13.97 -10.06 7.74
C MET A 1 12.56 -10.61 7.85
N LEU A 2 11.85 -10.25 8.92
CA LEU A 2 10.45 -10.62 9.10
C LEU A 2 9.55 -9.46 8.63
N ALA A 3 8.78 -9.69 7.55
CA ALA A 3 7.84 -8.73 7.00
C ALA A 3 6.40 -9.11 7.34
N LEU A 4 5.63 -8.16 7.88
CA LEU A 4 4.20 -8.28 8.12
C LEU A 4 3.45 -7.51 7.02
N ILE A 5 2.57 -8.21 6.29
CA ILE A 5 1.81 -7.66 5.17
C ILE A 5 0.32 -7.89 5.42
N THR A 6 -0.45 -6.81 5.40
CA THR A 6 -1.91 -6.89 5.54
C THR A 6 -2.60 -6.90 4.17
N GLY A 7 -3.74 -7.56 4.06
CA GLY A 7 -4.41 -7.78 2.77
C GLY A 7 -3.60 -8.72 1.86
N ALA A 8 -2.97 -9.76 2.43
CA ALA A 8 -1.97 -10.59 1.78
C ALA A 8 -2.54 -11.75 0.94
N SER A 9 -3.86 -11.94 0.91
CA SER A 9 -4.48 -13.10 0.22
C SER A 9 -4.62 -12.91 -1.27
N LYS A 10 -4.66 -11.68 -1.78
CA LYS A 10 -4.81 -11.36 -3.20
C LYS A 10 -4.18 -10.00 -3.57
N GLY A 11 -4.15 -9.70 -4.87
CA GLY A 11 -3.76 -8.40 -5.40
C GLY A 11 -2.37 -7.96 -4.95
N ILE A 12 -2.25 -6.68 -4.61
CA ILE A 12 -0.98 -6.02 -4.24
C ILE A 12 -0.31 -6.71 -3.04
N GLY A 13 -1.07 -7.01 -1.98
CA GLY A 13 -0.52 -7.66 -0.79
C GLY A 13 0.05 -9.04 -1.07
N GLN A 14 -0.64 -9.85 -1.89
CA GLN A 14 -0.15 -11.17 -2.29
C GLN A 14 1.11 -11.07 -3.17
N ALA A 15 1.12 -10.16 -4.14
CA ALA A 15 2.29 -9.95 -5.01
C ALA A 15 3.51 -9.48 -4.18
N THR A 16 3.29 -8.58 -3.22
CA THR A 16 4.32 -8.14 -2.28
C THR A 16 4.83 -9.31 -1.43
N ALA A 17 3.94 -10.12 -0.86
CA ALA A 17 4.34 -11.28 -0.07
C ALA A 17 5.22 -12.25 -0.87
N LYS A 18 4.83 -12.55 -2.12
CA LYS A 18 5.63 -13.39 -3.02
C LYS A 18 7.00 -12.79 -3.31
N LYS A 19 7.07 -11.49 -3.61
CA LYS A 19 8.34 -10.78 -3.84
C LYS A 19 9.28 -10.88 -2.64
N PHE A 20 8.78 -10.69 -1.42
CA PHE A 20 9.60 -10.80 -0.21
C PHE A 20 10.11 -12.24 0.00
N LEU A 21 9.27 -13.24 -0.23
CA LEU A 21 9.65 -14.66 -0.14
C LEU A 21 10.72 -15.03 -1.19
N GLU A 22 10.57 -14.58 -2.43
CA GLU A 22 11.56 -14.75 -3.51
C GLU A 22 12.92 -14.12 -3.17
N CYS A 23 12.91 -13.03 -2.39
CA CYS A 23 14.11 -12.37 -1.89
C CYS A 23 14.65 -12.99 -0.58
N GLY A 24 14.14 -14.14 -0.14
CA GLY A 24 14.63 -14.89 1.03
C GLY A 24 14.21 -14.32 2.38
N HIS A 25 13.11 -13.57 2.45
CA HIS A 25 12.56 -13.05 3.69
C HIS A 25 11.49 -13.96 4.28
N ASP A 26 11.28 -13.87 5.60
CA ASP A 26 10.11 -14.45 6.25
C ASP A 26 8.94 -13.49 6.14
N VAL A 27 7.75 -14.03 5.85
CA VAL A 27 6.55 -13.20 5.64
C VAL A 27 5.39 -13.69 6.49
N ILE A 28 4.77 -12.76 7.20
CA ILE A 28 3.48 -12.95 7.86
C ILE A 28 2.42 -12.18 7.10
N GLY A 29 1.43 -12.91 6.57
CA GLY A 29 0.24 -12.36 5.97
C GLY A 29 -0.91 -12.27 6.97
N ILE A 30 -1.60 -11.13 7.00
CA ILE A 30 -2.87 -10.96 7.73
C ILE A 30 -3.95 -10.58 6.73
N ASP A 31 -5.06 -11.32 6.72
CA ASP A 31 -6.20 -11.05 5.83
C ASP A 31 -7.49 -11.60 6.44
N LEU A 32 -8.64 -11.18 5.92
CA LEU A 32 -9.94 -11.79 6.21
C LEU A 32 -10.14 -13.13 5.48
N LEU A 33 -9.43 -13.33 4.39
CA LEU A 33 -9.48 -14.51 3.52
C LEU A 33 -8.30 -15.44 3.78
N SER A 34 -8.47 -16.71 3.48
CA SER A 34 -7.36 -17.67 3.44
C SER A 34 -6.36 -17.33 2.32
N SER A 35 -5.09 -17.70 2.49
CA SER A 35 -4.07 -17.51 1.48
C SER A 35 -3.89 -18.74 0.60
N SER A 36 -3.54 -18.50 -0.67
CA SER A 36 -3.09 -19.53 -1.61
C SER A 36 -1.56 -19.69 -1.64
N ILE A 37 -0.81 -18.86 -0.93
CA ILE A 37 0.65 -18.95 -0.88
C ILE A 37 1.06 -20.19 -0.08
N LYS A 38 1.86 -21.05 -0.72
CA LYS A 38 2.48 -22.23 -0.09
C LYS A 38 3.98 -22.03 -0.13
N HIS A 39 4.57 -21.63 0.99
CA HIS A 39 6.01 -21.40 1.10
C HIS A 39 6.46 -21.65 2.56
N PRO A 40 7.62 -22.30 2.83
CA PRO A 40 8.07 -22.61 4.19
C PRO A 40 8.25 -21.37 5.07
N ASN A 41 8.62 -20.23 4.47
CA ASN A 41 8.83 -18.95 5.17
C ASN A 41 7.58 -18.05 5.17
N TYR A 42 6.40 -18.60 4.85
CA TYR A 42 5.13 -17.86 4.88
C TYR A 42 4.20 -18.37 5.96
N THR A 43 3.78 -17.49 6.84
CA THR A 43 2.73 -17.77 7.84
C THR A 43 1.53 -16.87 7.58
N HIS A 44 0.33 -17.42 7.63
CA HIS A 44 -0.91 -16.67 7.38
C HIS A 44 -1.84 -16.69 8.60
N TYR A 45 -2.37 -15.52 8.94
CA TYR A 45 -3.40 -15.35 9.96
C TYR A 45 -4.67 -14.77 9.36
N ILE A 46 -5.80 -15.41 9.66
CA ILE A 46 -7.13 -14.86 9.33
C ILE A 46 -7.54 -13.93 10.46
N ALA A 47 -7.54 -12.62 10.19
CA ALA A 47 -7.90 -11.60 11.18
C ALA A 47 -8.42 -10.33 10.51
N ASP A 48 -9.28 -9.59 11.24
CA ASP A 48 -9.84 -8.31 10.82
C ASP A 48 -8.98 -7.16 11.39
N VAL A 49 -8.26 -6.44 10.52
CA VAL A 49 -7.40 -5.33 10.94
C VAL A 49 -8.17 -4.21 11.65
N SER A 50 -9.46 -4.04 11.36
CA SER A 50 -10.31 -3.06 12.03
C SER A 50 -10.64 -3.43 13.48
N LYS A 51 -10.42 -4.71 13.86
CA LYS A 51 -10.72 -5.28 15.18
C LYS A 51 -9.45 -5.68 15.91
N LYS A 52 -8.90 -4.77 16.71
CA LYS A 52 -7.62 -4.95 17.41
C LYS A 52 -7.50 -6.26 18.20
N ASN A 53 -8.60 -6.75 18.76
CA ASN A 53 -8.66 -7.99 19.54
C ASN A 53 -8.54 -9.28 18.71
N THR A 54 -8.70 -9.21 17.38
CA THR A 54 -8.52 -10.36 16.48
C THR A 54 -7.08 -10.54 16.03
N LEU A 55 -6.24 -9.52 16.22
CA LEU A 55 -4.87 -9.52 15.72
C LEU A 55 -3.98 -10.49 16.51
N PRO A 56 -3.21 -11.36 15.84
CA PRO A 56 -2.33 -12.34 16.47
C PRO A 56 -1.23 -11.68 17.28
N ASN A 57 -0.60 -12.44 18.18
CA ASN A 57 0.59 -11.97 18.90
C ASN A 57 1.84 -12.34 18.10
N ILE A 58 2.45 -11.35 17.47
CA ILE A 58 3.66 -11.48 16.64
C ILE A 58 4.74 -10.60 17.24
N LYS A 59 5.96 -11.13 17.32
CA LYS A 59 7.13 -10.41 17.83
C LYS A 59 8.17 -10.21 16.74
N ASP A 60 9.10 -9.32 16.99
CA ASP A 60 10.28 -9.08 16.15
C ASP A 60 9.99 -8.76 14.69
N VAL A 61 8.88 -8.06 14.41
CA VAL A 61 8.53 -7.58 13.08
C VAL A 61 9.53 -6.50 12.66
N GLU A 62 10.16 -6.68 11.50
CA GLU A 62 11.14 -5.73 10.99
C GLU A 62 10.56 -4.79 9.93
N ILE A 63 9.56 -5.24 9.18
CA ILE A 63 8.92 -4.49 8.10
C ILE A 63 7.41 -4.64 8.23
N ILE A 64 6.67 -3.53 8.08
CA ILE A 64 5.20 -3.54 8.02
C ILE A 64 4.75 -2.91 6.71
N PHE A 65 3.93 -3.63 5.96
CA PHE A 65 3.19 -3.06 4.84
C PHE A 65 1.69 -3.05 5.15
N ASN A 66 1.19 -1.87 5.50
CA ASN A 66 -0.23 -1.60 5.71
C ASN A 66 -0.94 -1.48 4.37
N ASN A 67 -1.45 -2.60 3.86
CA ASN A 67 -2.08 -2.67 2.55
C ASN A 67 -3.57 -3.07 2.60
N ALA A 68 -4.02 -3.76 3.65
CA ALA A 68 -5.42 -4.12 3.80
C ALA A 68 -6.31 -2.88 3.66
N GLY A 69 -7.26 -2.94 2.76
CA GLY A 69 -8.16 -1.84 2.48
C GLY A 69 -9.32 -2.27 1.61
N LYS A 70 -10.37 -1.45 1.62
CA LYS A 70 -11.60 -1.62 0.86
C LYS A 70 -12.06 -0.26 0.35
N GLN A 71 -13.01 -0.30 -0.56
CA GLN A 71 -13.75 0.85 -1.10
C GLN A 71 -15.24 0.47 -1.10
N ASN A 72 -15.90 0.57 0.07
CA ASN A 72 -17.23 0.01 0.29
C ASN A 72 -18.05 0.71 1.38
N ASN A 73 -17.86 2.00 1.62
CA ASN A 73 -18.55 2.81 2.64
C ASN A 73 -18.27 2.42 4.12
N HIS A 74 -17.19 1.69 4.38
CA HIS A 74 -16.62 1.45 5.71
C HIS A 74 -15.10 1.66 5.65
N ASP A 75 -14.69 2.62 4.84
CA ASP A 75 -13.31 2.79 4.42
C ASP A 75 -12.45 3.37 5.53
N ILE A 76 -12.99 4.27 6.36
CA ILE A 76 -12.26 4.81 7.52
C ILE A 76 -11.91 3.68 8.51
N ALA A 77 -12.87 2.83 8.84
CA ALA A 77 -12.63 1.73 9.79
C ALA A 77 -11.62 0.71 9.26
N ASN A 78 -11.71 0.35 7.97
CA ASN A 78 -10.84 -0.65 7.37
C ASN A 78 -9.46 -0.08 7.01
N ASN A 79 -9.44 1.03 6.26
CA ASN A 79 -8.21 1.55 5.67
C ASN A 79 -7.38 2.33 6.70
N LEU A 80 -8.00 3.25 7.43
CA LEU A 80 -7.30 4.12 8.38
C LEU A 80 -7.15 3.45 9.75
N VAL A 81 -8.26 3.12 10.41
CA VAL A 81 -8.21 2.54 11.77
C VAL A 81 -7.54 1.17 11.75
N GLY A 82 -7.78 0.35 10.73
CA GLY A 82 -7.10 -0.94 10.56
C GLY A 82 -5.58 -0.79 10.47
N SER A 83 -5.10 0.16 9.67
CA SER A 83 -3.66 0.46 9.56
C SER A 83 -3.07 1.01 10.87
N MET A 84 -3.84 1.84 11.59
CA MET A 84 -3.44 2.31 12.93
C MET A 84 -3.33 1.14 13.91
N ASN A 85 -4.30 0.23 13.95
CA ASN A 85 -4.26 -0.95 14.84
C ASN A 85 -3.02 -1.82 14.60
N ILE A 86 -2.68 -2.08 13.34
CA ILE A 86 -1.47 -2.83 12.96
C ILE A 86 -0.22 -2.09 13.41
N THR A 87 -0.11 -0.82 13.07
CA THR A 87 1.08 -0.01 13.37
C THR A 87 1.29 0.12 14.87
N GLU A 88 0.24 0.46 15.64
CA GLU A 88 0.35 0.62 17.10
C GLU A 88 0.64 -0.70 17.81
N LYS A 89 0.29 -1.85 17.22
CA LYS A 89 0.57 -3.15 17.83
C LYS A 89 1.97 -3.67 17.56
N TYR A 90 2.54 -3.38 16.39
CA TYR A 90 3.74 -4.08 15.93
C TYR A 90 4.92 -3.18 15.57
N ALA A 91 4.73 -1.86 15.37
CA ALA A 91 5.79 -1.03 14.83
C ALA A 91 6.76 -0.48 15.89
N PHE A 92 6.29 -0.17 17.10
CA PHE A 92 7.10 0.55 18.08
C PHE A 92 7.89 -0.42 18.96
N GLN A 93 8.98 -0.95 18.39
CA GLN A 93 9.91 -1.89 19.06
C GLN A 93 11.25 -1.93 18.30
N ASP A 94 12.32 -2.37 18.97
CA ASP A 94 13.72 -2.22 18.54
C ASP A 94 14.07 -2.89 17.18
N LYS A 95 13.32 -3.91 16.76
CA LYS A 95 13.62 -4.63 15.52
C LYS A 95 13.08 -3.94 14.28
N ILE A 96 12.16 -3.00 14.43
CA ILE A 96 11.51 -2.33 13.30
C ILE A 96 12.53 -1.59 12.42
N LYS A 97 12.35 -1.64 11.12
CA LYS A 97 13.20 -0.97 10.11
C LYS A 97 12.39 -0.08 9.20
N ALA A 98 11.18 -0.50 8.84
CA ALA A 98 10.35 0.28 7.95
C ALA A 98 8.85 -0.02 8.14
N VAL A 99 8.04 1.03 8.02
CA VAL A 99 6.58 0.95 7.91
C VAL A 99 6.15 1.65 6.63
N LEU A 100 5.38 0.95 5.79
CA LEU A 100 4.84 1.50 4.55
C LEU A 100 3.31 1.43 4.56
N PHE A 101 2.68 2.49 4.05
CA PHE A 101 1.23 2.61 3.96
C PHE A 101 0.79 2.65 2.51
N ASN A 102 -0.19 1.82 2.15
CA ASN A 102 -0.83 1.86 0.84
C ASN A 102 -1.95 2.92 0.84
N ALA A 103 -1.58 4.14 0.45
CA ALA A 103 -2.51 5.26 0.27
C ALA A 103 -3.21 5.17 -1.12
N SER A 104 -3.49 6.29 -1.74
CA SER A 104 -4.08 6.36 -3.09
C SER A 104 -3.82 7.73 -3.70
N ALA A 105 -3.76 7.83 -5.02
CA ALA A 105 -3.78 9.09 -5.75
C ALA A 105 -5.03 9.92 -5.40
N SER A 106 -6.15 9.27 -5.06
CA SER A 106 -7.38 9.92 -4.59
C SER A 106 -7.18 10.76 -3.32
N ALA A 107 -6.20 10.42 -2.48
CA ALA A 107 -5.83 11.24 -1.31
C ALA A 107 -5.33 12.64 -1.69
N ARG A 108 -4.86 12.81 -2.93
CA ARG A 108 -4.35 14.07 -3.47
C ARG A 108 -5.35 14.77 -4.39
N SER A 109 -6.04 14.00 -5.25
CA SER A 109 -6.97 14.53 -6.23
C SER A 109 -8.36 14.84 -5.65
N GLY A 110 -8.77 14.13 -4.59
CA GLY A 110 -10.10 14.24 -4.01
C GLY A 110 -11.20 13.59 -4.87
N PHE A 111 -10.86 12.90 -5.95
CA PHE A 111 -11.81 12.15 -6.76
C PHE A 111 -12.25 10.86 -6.09
N GLU A 112 -13.34 10.26 -6.59
CA GLU A 112 -13.94 9.02 -6.15
C GLU A 112 -14.81 9.15 -4.87
N PHE A 113 -14.88 8.10 -4.09
CA PHE A 113 -15.79 7.96 -2.96
C PHE A 113 -15.33 8.79 -1.74
N PRO A 114 -16.17 9.63 -1.15
CA PRO A 114 -15.77 10.59 -0.10
C PRO A 114 -15.10 9.93 1.11
N GLU A 115 -15.65 8.81 1.61
CA GLU A 115 -15.09 8.11 2.76
C GLU A 115 -13.73 7.47 2.42
N TYR A 116 -13.58 6.93 1.20
CA TYR A 116 -12.33 6.39 0.72
C TYR A 116 -11.24 7.47 0.66
N VAL A 117 -11.54 8.60 0.00
CA VAL A 117 -10.65 9.76 -0.06
C VAL A 117 -10.22 10.20 1.34
N ALA A 118 -11.18 10.37 2.26
CA ALA A 118 -10.89 10.76 3.63
C ALA A 118 -9.98 9.74 4.34
N SER A 119 -10.25 8.43 4.15
CA SER A 119 -9.45 7.37 4.76
C SER A 119 -8.02 7.37 4.24
N LYS A 120 -7.83 7.54 2.93
CA LYS A 120 -6.49 7.53 2.29
C LYS A 120 -5.71 8.81 2.57
N ALA A 121 -6.36 9.97 2.61
CA ALA A 121 -5.74 11.22 3.05
C ALA A 121 -5.33 11.17 4.53
N GLY A 122 -6.18 10.58 5.38
CA GLY A 122 -5.87 10.33 6.79
C GLY A 122 -4.65 9.44 6.98
N LEU A 123 -4.46 8.41 6.12
CA LEU A 123 -3.26 7.56 6.13
C LEU A 123 -1.99 8.35 5.88
N VAL A 124 -1.99 9.28 4.91
CA VAL A 124 -0.81 10.12 4.62
C VAL A 124 -0.46 11.00 5.82
N GLY A 125 -1.47 11.57 6.50
CA GLY A 125 -1.27 12.34 7.74
C GLY A 125 -0.73 11.47 8.87
N TYR A 126 -1.34 10.30 9.10
CA TYR A 126 -0.91 9.35 10.13
C TYR A 126 0.52 8.82 9.86
N MET A 127 0.85 8.50 8.63
CA MET A 127 2.19 8.07 8.22
C MET A 127 3.26 9.07 8.66
N LYS A 128 3.03 10.38 8.51
CA LYS A 128 3.98 11.42 8.94
C LYS A 128 4.16 11.41 10.47
N ASN A 129 3.09 11.22 11.23
CA ASN A 129 3.17 11.04 12.69
C ASN A 129 4.01 9.79 13.05
N VAL A 130 3.76 8.68 12.37
CA VAL A 130 4.53 7.44 12.56
C VAL A 130 6.01 7.63 12.23
N ALA A 131 6.32 8.37 11.15
CA ALA A 131 7.71 8.65 10.76
C ALA A 131 8.48 9.41 11.87
N VAL A 132 7.83 10.38 12.51
CA VAL A 132 8.43 11.11 13.64
C VAL A 132 8.70 10.16 14.82
N ARG A 133 7.73 9.33 15.17
CA ARG A 133 7.82 8.40 16.31
C ARG A 133 8.82 7.26 16.06
N LEU A 134 8.97 6.81 14.81
CA LEU A 134 9.92 5.75 14.46
C LEU A 134 11.38 6.24 14.39
N ALA A 135 11.62 7.53 14.41
CA ALA A 135 12.98 8.09 14.38
C ALA A 135 13.84 7.60 15.57
N GLU A 136 13.24 7.39 16.75
CA GLU A 136 13.95 6.86 17.91
C GLU A 136 14.47 5.43 17.71
N PHE A 137 13.83 4.65 16.84
CA PHE A 137 14.25 3.28 16.46
C PHE A 137 15.16 3.26 15.22
N GLY A 138 15.52 4.43 14.65
CA GLY A 138 16.25 4.51 13.38
C GLY A 138 15.50 3.93 12.19
N ALA A 139 14.17 3.84 12.27
CA ALA A 139 13.31 3.26 11.25
C ALA A 139 12.61 4.33 10.40
N THR A 140 12.20 3.96 9.19
CA THR A 140 11.49 4.85 8.25
C THR A 140 10.00 4.57 8.21
N ALA A 141 9.18 5.59 7.98
CA ALA A 141 7.79 5.42 7.57
C ALA A 141 7.49 6.27 6.34
N ASN A 142 6.84 5.66 5.35
CA ASN A 142 6.44 6.32 4.10
C ASN A 142 5.07 5.82 3.65
N SER A 143 4.48 6.48 2.66
CA SER A 143 3.30 5.99 1.94
C SER A 143 3.55 5.92 0.43
N ILE A 144 2.85 5.01 -0.22
CA ILE A 144 2.69 5.00 -1.67
C ILE A 144 1.26 5.39 -2.00
N SER A 145 1.10 6.41 -2.82
CA SER A 145 -0.18 6.83 -3.38
C SER A 145 -0.30 6.27 -4.79
N LEU A 146 -1.02 5.16 -4.91
CA LEU A 146 -1.19 4.47 -6.18
C LEU A 146 -2.30 5.11 -7.00
N GLY A 147 -2.06 5.29 -8.30
CA GLY A 147 -3.08 5.47 -9.32
C GLY A 147 -3.69 4.14 -9.75
N GLY A 148 -4.00 3.98 -11.02
CA GLY A 148 -4.52 2.72 -11.56
C GLY A 148 -3.52 1.57 -11.44
N VAL A 149 -4.00 0.42 -10.94
CA VAL A 149 -3.23 -0.83 -10.83
C VAL A 149 -4.04 -1.97 -11.43
N LEU A 150 -3.40 -2.83 -12.21
CA LEU A 150 -4.01 -4.00 -12.85
C LEU A 150 -4.34 -5.06 -11.80
N THR A 151 -5.48 -4.90 -11.14
CA THR A 151 -6.02 -5.81 -10.13
C THR A 151 -7.38 -6.36 -10.56
N GLU A 152 -7.76 -7.52 -10.02
CA GLU A 152 -9.11 -8.07 -10.20
C GLU A 152 -10.22 -7.08 -9.79
N SER A 153 -9.98 -6.30 -8.73
CA SER A 153 -10.96 -5.30 -8.25
C SER A 153 -11.22 -4.19 -9.27
N ASN A 154 -10.30 -3.93 -10.18
CA ASN A 154 -10.38 -2.92 -11.21
C ASN A 154 -10.82 -3.48 -12.58
N SER A 155 -11.14 -4.79 -12.67
CA SER A 155 -11.58 -5.40 -13.94
C SER A 155 -12.80 -4.71 -14.55
N PRO A 156 -13.81 -4.23 -13.81
CA PRO A 156 -14.95 -3.54 -14.42
C PRO A 156 -14.56 -2.32 -15.27
N VAL A 157 -13.53 -1.58 -14.86
CA VAL A 157 -13.04 -0.43 -15.61
C VAL A 157 -12.17 -0.87 -16.79
N MET A 158 -11.34 -1.91 -16.62
CA MET A 158 -10.47 -2.45 -17.66
C MET A 158 -11.26 -3.14 -18.79
N GLU A 159 -12.43 -3.67 -18.48
CA GLU A 159 -13.33 -4.36 -19.43
C GLU A 159 -14.27 -3.39 -20.16
N ASP A 160 -14.44 -2.16 -19.67
CA ASP A 160 -15.19 -1.10 -20.34
C ASP A 160 -14.26 -0.31 -21.28
N GLU A 161 -14.32 -0.62 -22.57
CA GLU A 161 -13.42 -0.08 -23.60
C GLU A 161 -13.44 1.45 -23.66
N GLU A 162 -14.60 2.09 -23.47
CA GLU A 162 -14.71 3.55 -23.49
C GLU A 162 -13.97 4.18 -22.31
N SER A 163 -14.25 3.74 -21.10
CA SER A 163 -13.58 4.21 -19.88
C SER A 163 -12.08 3.93 -19.94
N TRP A 164 -11.69 2.73 -20.40
CA TRP A 164 -10.29 2.36 -20.52
C TRP A 164 -9.52 3.28 -21.47
N ASN A 165 -10.08 3.56 -22.65
CA ASN A 165 -9.46 4.46 -23.63
C ASN A 165 -9.34 5.89 -23.08
N GLN A 166 -10.36 6.41 -22.40
CA GLN A 166 -10.30 7.73 -21.76
C GLN A 166 -9.19 7.81 -20.69
N ILE A 167 -9.07 6.78 -19.85
CA ILE A 167 -8.01 6.71 -18.84
C ILE A 167 -6.63 6.64 -19.50
N MET A 168 -6.48 5.80 -20.51
CA MET A 168 -5.21 5.69 -21.23
C MET A 168 -4.83 6.99 -21.94
N ASP A 169 -5.80 7.73 -22.45
CA ASP A 169 -5.55 9.05 -23.07
C ASP A 169 -5.10 10.09 -22.04
N ALA A 170 -5.65 10.04 -20.82
CA ALA A 170 -5.24 10.90 -19.71
C ALA A 170 -3.88 10.49 -19.10
N THR A 171 -3.48 9.21 -19.23
CA THR A 171 -2.27 8.67 -18.61
C THR A 171 -1.06 8.80 -19.55
N PRO A 172 -0.03 9.62 -19.21
CA PRO A 172 1.13 9.83 -20.09
C PRO A 172 1.89 8.55 -20.47
N LEU A 173 2.09 7.61 -19.56
CA LEU A 173 2.76 6.33 -19.86
C LEU A 173 1.85 5.29 -20.52
N LYS A 174 0.57 5.63 -20.80
CA LYS A 174 -0.38 4.76 -21.50
C LYS A 174 -0.52 3.36 -20.92
N LYS A 175 -0.43 3.25 -19.60
CA LYS A 175 -0.60 2.00 -18.85
C LYS A 175 -0.98 2.24 -17.41
N TRP A 176 -1.58 1.25 -16.78
CA TRP A 176 -1.63 1.12 -15.32
C TRP A 176 -0.47 0.29 -14.81
N ALA A 177 -0.14 0.46 -13.52
CA ALA A 177 0.92 -0.31 -12.88
C ALA A 177 0.53 -1.78 -12.74
N THR A 178 1.47 -2.66 -12.97
CA THR A 178 1.31 -4.10 -12.68
C THR A 178 1.51 -4.37 -11.18
N LEU A 179 0.98 -5.50 -10.71
CA LEU A 179 1.19 -5.95 -9.33
C LEU A 179 2.69 -6.13 -8.99
N SER A 180 3.48 -6.58 -9.96
CA SER A 180 4.93 -6.76 -9.81
C SER A 180 5.64 -5.41 -9.67
N GLU A 181 5.30 -4.40 -10.48
CA GLU A 181 5.88 -3.06 -10.37
C GLU A 181 5.58 -2.44 -9.00
N VAL A 182 4.35 -2.61 -8.48
CA VAL A 182 4.01 -2.13 -7.14
C VAL A 182 4.80 -2.88 -6.06
N ALA A 183 4.96 -4.19 -6.17
CA ALA A 183 5.75 -4.99 -5.23
C ALA A 183 7.23 -4.57 -5.19
N GLU A 184 7.82 -4.19 -6.34
CA GLU A 184 9.17 -3.63 -6.40
C GLU A 184 9.27 -2.29 -5.67
N TRP A 185 8.29 -1.40 -5.81
CA TRP A 185 8.25 -0.15 -5.06
C TRP A 185 8.14 -0.39 -3.55
N VAL A 186 7.29 -1.33 -3.12
CA VAL A 186 7.18 -1.70 -1.70
C VAL A 186 8.51 -2.23 -1.19
N TYR A 187 9.16 -3.13 -1.93
CA TYR A 187 10.46 -3.68 -1.58
C TYR A 187 11.53 -2.59 -1.49
N PHE A 188 11.62 -1.72 -2.48
CA PHE A 188 12.56 -0.60 -2.48
C PHE A 188 12.38 0.29 -1.25
N LEU A 189 11.16 0.72 -0.95
CA LEU A 189 10.86 1.66 0.14
C LEU A 189 11.05 1.05 1.52
N THR A 190 10.95 -0.26 1.68
CA THR A 190 11.03 -0.93 2.98
C THR A 190 12.35 -1.65 3.23
N VAL A 191 13.03 -2.10 2.18
CA VAL A 191 14.27 -2.88 2.29
C VAL A 191 15.49 -2.05 1.89
N THR A 192 15.41 -1.37 0.74
CA THR A 192 16.56 -0.66 0.15
C THR A 192 16.70 0.76 0.67
N ASN A 193 15.60 1.49 0.79
CA ASN A 193 15.57 2.87 1.30
C ASN A 193 16.04 2.95 2.75
N LYS A 194 16.93 3.92 3.04
CA LYS A 194 17.45 4.18 4.39
C LYS A 194 17.37 5.65 4.79
N SER A 195 16.94 6.53 3.89
CA SER A 195 17.04 7.98 4.11
C SER A 195 15.72 8.74 3.87
N ALA A 196 14.82 8.22 3.02
CA ALA A 196 13.51 8.81 2.85
C ALA A 196 12.57 8.34 3.96
N SER A 197 12.03 9.29 4.75
CA SER A 197 11.03 9.05 5.78
C SER A 197 10.04 10.21 5.80
N GLY A 198 8.77 9.93 6.08
CA GLY A 198 7.68 10.91 6.05
C GLY A 198 7.25 11.32 4.65
N GLN A 199 7.63 10.56 3.62
CA GLN A 199 7.32 10.87 2.21
C GLN A 199 6.09 10.09 1.73
N ASP A 200 5.25 10.77 0.95
CA ASP A 200 4.17 10.15 0.19
C ASP A 200 4.56 10.12 -1.29
N ILE A 201 4.81 8.93 -1.81
CA ILE A 201 5.30 8.71 -3.18
C ILE A 201 4.13 8.38 -4.10
N LEU A 202 3.87 9.24 -5.09
CA LEU A 202 2.84 9.01 -6.10
C LEU A 202 3.38 8.07 -7.19
N ILE A 203 2.62 7.00 -7.45
CA ILE A 203 2.91 6.00 -8.47
C ILE A 203 1.65 5.83 -9.32
N ASP A 204 1.51 6.64 -10.35
CA ASP A 204 0.30 6.80 -11.13
C ASP A 204 0.53 6.83 -12.64
N ASN A 205 1.72 6.50 -13.10
CA ASN A 205 2.11 6.59 -14.51
C ASN A 205 1.91 7.98 -15.13
N GLY A 206 1.85 9.02 -14.28
CA GLY A 206 1.70 10.41 -14.64
C GLY A 206 0.25 10.91 -14.75
N GLU A 207 -0.74 10.06 -14.44
CA GLU A 207 -2.16 10.35 -14.65
C GLU A 207 -2.63 11.60 -13.88
N PHE A 208 -2.24 11.77 -12.62
CA PHE A 208 -2.74 12.85 -11.76
C PHE A 208 -1.79 14.05 -11.62
N ASN A 209 -0.50 13.87 -11.88
CA ASN A 209 0.50 14.91 -11.61
C ASN A 209 1.05 15.61 -12.83
N LEU A 210 0.96 14.99 -14.02
CA LEU A 210 1.51 15.58 -15.23
C LEU A 210 0.43 16.30 -16.04
N ASN A 211 0.71 17.54 -16.40
CA ASN A 211 -0.13 18.28 -17.32
C ASN A 211 0.22 17.89 -18.76
N SER A 212 -0.52 16.94 -19.33
CA SER A 212 -0.37 16.52 -20.73
C SER A 212 -0.87 17.56 -21.74
N THR A 213 -1.59 18.59 -21.29
CA THR A 213 -2.17 19.64 -22.13
C THR A 213 -1.35 20.93 -22.18
N PHE A 214 -0.10 20.90 -21.71
CA PHE A 214 0.76 22.07 -21.79
C PHE A 214 0.97 22.52 -23.23
N VAL A 215 0.47 23.72 -23.52
CA VAL A 215 0.55 24.32 -24.85
C VAL A 215 1.70 25.32 -24.88
N TRP A 216 2.69 25.06 -25.70
CA TRP A 216 3.79 25.97 -25.99
C TRP A 216 4.00 26.08 -27.50
N PRO A 217 4.30 27.27 -28.05
CA PRO A 217 4.58 27.42 -29.46
C PRO A 217 5.71 26.48 -29.90
N LYS A 218 5.45 25.66 -30.91
CA LYS A 218 6.52 24.82 -31.50
C LYS A 218 7.53 25.76 -32.14
N ARG A 219 8.80 25.63 -31.79
CA ARG A 219 9.91 26.33 -32.41
C ARG A 219 10.23 25.69 -33.75
#